data_c19a19dada8e70f1804e9062ce51d627
#
_entry.id   c19a19dada8e70f1804e9062ce51d627
#
_cell.length_a   1.000
_cell.length_b   1.000
_cell.length_c   1.000
_cell.angle_alpha   90.00
_cell.angle_beta   90.00
_cell.angle_gamma   90.00
#
_symmetry.space_group_name_H-M   'P 1'
#
loop_
_entity.id
_entity.type
_entity.pdbx_description
1 polymer ?
#
loop_
_entity_poly.entity_id
_entity_poly.type
_entity_poly.pdbx_seq_one_letter_code
_entity_poly.pdbx_strand_id
1 'polypeptide(L)'
;RKMRPSDFYVQMLNKLDKKLTAEGIETKIVGLIYVDLLWEPEEERIENPDRFVLMFAPITRTYSAALNDFDKSAPVELAPYKRNENKMPSSVAENVLRLKKWQETHLADDSFDFDYHLMWDPHFDPGYYNVAKILHKDMCELELIGLNGMVSCHVQRTAFPTALPLYAMAKGLWDK
;
A
#
# COMPACT_ATOMS: atom_id res chain seq x y z
N ARG A 1 -20.52 5.10 -17.96
CA ARG A 1 -19.15 4.69 -18.35
C ARG A 1 -18.83 3.37 -17.67
N LYS A 2 -18.25 2.41 -18.41
CA LYS A 2 -17.87 1.09 -17.88
C LYS A 2 -16.52 1.10 -17.17
N MET A 3 -15.62 2.05 -17.50
CA MET A 3 -14.25 2.15 -16.96
C MET A 3 -14.23 2.34 -15.44
N ARG A 4 -13.28 1.71 -14.78
CA ARG A 4 -12.99 1.85 -13.34
C ARG A 4 -12.31 3.20 -13.05
N PRO A 5 -12.35 3.71 -11.81
CA PRO A 5 -11.56 4.87 -11.41
C PRO A 5 -10.07 4.71 -11.70
N SER A 6 -9.52 3.52 -11.50
CA SER A 6 -8.13 3.16 -11.78
C SER A 6 -7.75 3.29 -13.26
N ASP A 7 -8.66 3.00 -14.20
CA ASP A 7 -8.40 3.22 -15.63
C ASP A 7 -8.23 4.73 -15.93
N PHE A 8 -9.11 5.58 -15.39
CA PHE A 8 -8.97 7.03 -15.54
C PHE A 8 -7.70 7.55 -14.88
N TYR A 9 -7.34 6.97 -13.73
CA TYR A 9 -6.12 7.33 -13.02
C TYR A 9 -4.89 6.99 -13.85
N VAL A 10 -4.80 5.79 -14.41
CA VAL A 10 -3.71 5.39 -15.30
C VAL A 10 -3.64 6.27 -16.55
N GLN A 11 -4.76 6.60 -17.19
CA GLN A 11 -4.79 7.56 -18.30
C GLN A 11 -4.21 8.92 -17.90
N MET A 12 -4.55 9.41 -16.71
CA MET A 12 -4.02 10.67 -16.19
C MET A 12 -2.51 10.58 -15.97
N LEU A 13 -2.03 9.50 -15.34
CA LEU A 13 -0.60 9.26 -15.10
C LEU A 13 0.18 9.20 -16.42
N ASN A 14 -0.26 8.45 -17.41
CA ASN A 14 0.38 8.37 -18.72
C ASN A 14 0.42 9.74 -19.44
N LYS A 15 -0.63 10.53 -19.33
CA LYS A 15 -0.65 11.91 -19.87
C LYS A 15 0.32 12.84 -19.13
N LEU A 16 0.42 12.69 -17.81
CA LEU A 16 1.34 13.47 -16.98
C LEU A 16 2.80 13.14 -17.36
N ASP A 17 3.14 11.87 -17.47
CA ASP A 17 4.47 11.44 -17.92
C ASP A 17 4.84 12.05 -19.28
N LYS A 18 3.97 11.91 -20.27
CA LYS A 18 4.20 12.50 -21.62
C LYS A 18 4.46 14.00 -21.58
N LYS A 19 3.73 14.75 -20.74
CA LYS A 19 3.92 16.19 -20.60
C LYS A 19 5.24 16.53 -19.91
N LEU A 20 5.58 15.86 -18.81
CA LEU A 20 6.83 16.08 -18.09
C LEU A 20 8.03 15.73 -18.97
N THR A 21 7.95 14.64 -19.71
CA THR A 21 9.00 14.25 -20.67
C THR A 21 9.19 15.28 -21.77
N ALA A 22 8.11 15.85 -22.30
CA ALA A 22 8.18 16.90 -23.32
C ALA A 22 8.84 18.21 -22.81
N GLU A 23 8.74 18.49 -21.51
CA GLU A 23 9.41 19.60 -20.83
C GLU A 23 10.82 19.25 -20.33
N GLY A 24 11.34 18.07 -20.62
CA GLY A 24 12.67 17.63 -20.17
C GLY A 24 12.76 17.31 -18.67
N ILE A 25 11.63 17.06 -18.00
CA ILE A 25 11.58 16.77 -16.58
C ILE A 25 11.63 15.26 -16.39
N GLU A 26 12.68 14.74 -15.74
CA GLU A 26 12.92 13.30 -15.55
C GLU A 26 12.52 12.78 -14.16
N THR A 27 11.87 13.59 -13.32
CA THR A 27 11.44 13.23 -11.96
C THR A 27 10.52 12.01 -11.99
N LYS A 28 10.72 11.05 -11.08
CA LYS A 28 9.79 9.93 -10.85
C LYS A 28 8.41 10.44 -10.45
N ILE A 29 7.38 9.71 -10.83
CA ILE A 29 5.99 10.01 -10.50
C ILE A 29 5.49 8.93 -9.53
N VAL A 30 4.98 9.34 -8.37
CA VAL A 30 4.38 8.41 -7.41
C VAL A 30 2.93 8.15 -7.80
N GLY A 31 2.61 6.90 -8.08
CA GLY A 31 1.25 6.42 -8.30
C GLY A 31 0.67 5.89 -6.99
N LEU A 32 -0.36 6.57 -6.44
CA LEU A 32 -1.01 6.17 -5.19
C LEU A 32 -2.12 5.15 -5.46
N ILE A 33 -2.09 4.02 -4.71
CA ILE A 33 -3.20 3.06 -4.64
C ILE A 33 -3.89 3.22 -3.29
N TYR A 34 -5.08 3.77 -3.29
CA TYR A 34 -5.83 4.09 -2.08
C TYR A 34 -7.34 4.05 -2.33
N VAL A 35 -8.11 3.54 -1.40
CA VAL A 35 -9.58 3.48 -1.46
C VAL A 35 -10.08 2.84 -2.78
N ASP A 36 -10.80 3.56 -3.61
CA ASP A 36 -11.35 3.05 -4.89
C ASP A 36 -10.27 2.58 -5.88
N LEU A 37 -9.05 3.11 -5.76
CA LEU A 37 -7.92 2.72 -6.57
C LEU A 37 -7.29 1.39 -6.13
N LEU A 38 -7.74 0.76 -5.04
CA LEU A 38 -7.34 -0.61 -4.70
C LEU A 38 -7.76 -1.61 -5.78
N TRP A 39 -8.86 -1.36 -6.50
CA TRP A 39 -9.22 -2.16 -7.69
C TRP A 39 -8.34 -1.75 -8.87
N GLU A 40 -7.54 -2.69 -9.32
CA GLU A 40 -6.62 -2.52 -10.45
C GLU A 40 -7.34 -2.04 -11.73
N PRO A 41 -6.65 -1.37 -12.67
CA PRO A 41 -7.23 -0.99 -13.95
C PRO A 41 -7.57 -2.24 -14.79
N GLU A 42 -8.66 -2.18 -15.51
CA GLU A 42 -9.15 -3.28 -16.34
C GLU A 42 -8.73 -3.10 -17.80
N GLU A 43 -8.86 -1.90 -18.31
CA GLU A 43 -8.63 -1.55 -19.73
C GLU A 43 -7.26 -0.88 -19.95
N GLU A 44 -6.77 -0.11 -18.98
CA GLU A 44 -5.58 0.72 -19.13
C GLU A 44 -4.32 0.07 -18.52
N ARG A 45 -3.15 0.47 -19.03
CA ARG A 45 -1.83 0.03 -18.53
C ARG A 45 -0.87 1.23 -18.47
N ILE A 46 0.10 1.16 -17.59
CA ILE A 46 1.19 2.12 -17.55
C ILE A 46 2.07 1.93 -18.78
N GLU A 47 2.28 3.01 -19.54
CA GLU A 47 3.04 2.98 -20.79
C GLU A 47 4.56 3.01 -20.58
N ASN A 48 5.01 3.68 -19.51
CA ASN A 48 6.43 3.86 -19.16
C ASN A 48 6.68 3.49 -17.68
N PRO A 49 6.84 2.19 -17.36
CA PRO A 49 6.98 1.73 -15.98
C PRO A 49 8.12 2.38 -15.20
N ASP A 50 9.27 2.60 -15.85
CA ASP A 50 10.47 3.18 -15.23
C ASP A 50 10.25 4.61 -14.69
N ARG A 51 9.18 5.25 -15.13
CA ARG A 51 8.81 6.60 -14.69
C ARG A 51 8.12 6.63 -13.33
N PHE A 52 7.56 5.51 -12.91
CA PHE A 52 6.65 5.47 -11.78
C PHE A 52 7.20 4.71 -10.59
N VAL A 53 6.73 5.14 -9.41
CA VAL A 53 6.91 4.47 -8.14
C VAL A 53 5.52 4.23 -7.57
N LEU A 54 5.22 3.02 -7.15
CA LEU A 54 3.93 2.68 -6.57
C LEU A 54 3.92 2.98 -5.07
N MET A 55 2.95 3.78 -4.61
CA MET A 55 2.63 3.96 -3.19
C MET A 55 1.36 3.21 -2.84
N PHE A 56 1.49 2.14 -2.07
CA PHE A 56 0.38 1.30 -1.63
C PHE A 56 -0.13 1.77 -0.27
N ALA A 57 -1.43 2.09 -0.15
CA ALA A 57 -2.02 2.64 1.06
C ALA A 57 -3.23 1.82 1.54
N PRO A 58 -3.03 0.68 2.23
CA PRO A 58 -4.09 -0.25 2.63
C PRO A 58 -4.84 0.19 3.90
N ILE A 59 -5.44 1.36 3.91
CA ILE A 59 -6.05 1.98 5.11
C ILE A 59 -7.09 1.09 5.80
N THR A 60 -7.77 0.20 5.08
CA THR A 60 -8.86 -0.62 5.63
C THR A 60 -8.42 -2.01 6.09
N ARG A 61 -7.14 -2.35 5.97
CA ARG A 61 -6.62 -3.64 6.43
C ARG A 61 -6.76 -3.79 7.95
N THR A 62 -6.80 -5.02 8.44
CA THR A 62 -6.62 -5.26 9.87
C THR A 62 -5.16 -5.07 10.30
N TYR A 63 -4.95 -4.48 11.46
CA TYR A 63 -3.65 -4.36 12.13
C TYR A 63 -3.49 -5.38 13.27
N SER A 64 -4.35 -6.40 13.30
CA SER A 64 -4.21 -7.56 14.20
C SER A 64 -3.35 -8.68 13.62
N ALA A 65 -2.92 -8.55 12.36
CA ALA A 65 -2.07 -9.49 11.64
C ALA A 65 -1.06 -8.74 10.75
N ALA A 66 0.13 -9.27 10.61
CA ALA A 66 1.13 -8.73 9.69
C ALA A 66 0.76 -9.02 8.22
N LEU A 67 1.31 -8.25 7.27
CA LEU A 67 1.00 -8.34 5.84
C LEU A 67 1.27 -9.73 5.23
N ASN A 68 2.15 -10.52 5.82
CA ASN A 68 2.43 -11.89 5.39
C ASN A 68 1.76 -12.98 6.26
N ASP A 69 0.95 -12.60 7.28
CA ASP A 69 0.28 -13.53 8.18
C ASP A 69 -1.04 -14.05 7.60
N PHE A 70 -0.97 -14.71 6.46
CA PHE A 70 -2.12 -15.41 5.89
C PHE A 70 -1.67 -16.66 5.12
N ASP A 71 -2.56 -17.61 4.99
CA ASP A 71 -2.31 -18.83 4.20
C ASP A 71 -2.33 -18.48 2.71
N LYS A 72 -1.15 -18.49 2.09
CA LYS A 72 -0.97 -18.17 0.66
C LYS A 72 -1.56 -19.25 -0.26
N SER A 73 -1.87 -20.43 0.27
CA SER A 73 -2.51 -21.55 -0.46
C SER A 73 -4.04 -21.49 -0.42
N ALA A 74 -4.60 -20.76 0.55
CA ALA A 74 -6.04 -20.60 0.67
C ALA A 74 -6.61 -19.71 -0.43
N PRO A 75 -7.71 -20.09 -1.07
CA PRO A 75 -8.36 -19.23 -2.05
C PRO A 75 -8.94 -17.99 -1.37
N VAL A 76 -8.60 -16.82 -1.89
CA VAL A 76 -9.14 -15.54 -1.44
C VAL A 76 -10.00 -14.94 -2.55
N GLU A 77 -11.28 -14.79 -2.27
CA GLU A 77 -12.21 -14.17 -3.20
C GLU A 77 -12.11 -12.64 -3.09
N LEU A 78 -11.65 -12.01 -4.17
CA LEU A 78 -11.61 -10.55 -4.26
C LEU A 78 -12.97 -10.01 -4.71
N ALA A 79 -13.57 -9.17 -3.88
CA ALA A 79 -14.83 -8.51 -4.24
C ALA A 79 -14.68 -7.71 -5.54
N PRO A 80 -15.59 -7.87 -6.53
CA PRO A 80 -15.54 -7.10 -7.77
C PRO A 80 -15.76 -5.61 -7.50
N TYR A 81 -15.23 -4.76 -8.37
CA TYR A 81 -15.55 -3.33 -8.32
C TYR A 81 -17.06 -3.10 -8.57
N LYS A 82 -17.68 -2.35 -7.67
CA LYS A 82 -19.07 -1.88 -7.81
C LYS A 82 -19.13 -0.39 -7.53
N ARG A 83 -19.45 0.39 -8.54
CA ARG A 83 -19.49 1.86 -8.40
C ARG A 83 -20.44 2.27 -7.25
N ASN A 84 -19.93 3.04 -6.28
CA ASN A 84 -20.63 3.53 -5.09
C ASN A 84 -21.12 2.43 -4.11
N GLU A 85 -20.73 1.18 -4.33
CA GLU A 85 -21.12 0.02 -3.50
C GLU A 85 -19.91 -0.87 -3.21
N ASN A 86 -18.69 -0.33 -3.24
CA ASN A 86 -17.49 -1.09 -3.00
C ASN A 86 -17.42 -1.57 -1.55
N LYS A 87 -17.19 -2.85 -1.37
CA LYS A 87 -16.81 -3.41 -0.08
C LYS A 87 -15.28 -3.36 0.02
N MET A 88 -14.77 -2.47 0.85
CA MET A 88 -13.33 -2.31 1.05
C MET A 88 -12.71 -3.59 1.64
N PRO A 89 -11.52 -4.01 1.16
CA PRO A 89 -10.82 -5.16 1.71
C PRO A 89 -10.38 -4.88 3.15
N SER A 90 -10.67 -5.80 4.07
CA SER A 90 -10.32 -5.68 5.48
C SER A 90 -9.26 -6.67 5.94
N SER A 91 -9.12 -7.81 5.27
CA SER A 91 -8.07 -8.77 5.58
C SER A 91 -6.73 -8.38 4.97
N VAL A 92 -5.63 -8.85 5.55
CA VAL A 92 -4.30 -8.67 4.96
C VAL A 92 -4.18 -9.38 3.62
N ALA A 93 -4.76 -10.58 3.50
CA ALA A 93 -4.75 -11.36 2.27
C ALA A 93 -5.38 -10.62 1.09
N GLU A 94 -6.60 -10.05 1.27
CA GLU A 94 -7.27 -9.27 0.23
C GLU A 94 -6.43 -8.04 -0.19
N ASN A 95 -5.88 -7.31 0.79
CA ASN A 95 -5.05 -6.13 0.50
C ASN A 95 -3.77 -6.49 -0.26
N VAL A 96 -3.05 -7.54 0.15
CA VAL A 96 -1.84 -8.00 -0.55
C VAL A 96 -2.16 -8.51 -1.95
N LEU A 97 -3.28 -9.20 -2.14
CA LEU A 97 -3.68 -9.64 -3.47
C LEU A 97 -4.05 -8.45 -4.38
N ARG A 98 -4.66 -7.39 -3.85
CA ARG A 98 -4.90 -6.15 -4.59
C ARG A 98 -3.59 -5.50 -5.02
N LEU A 99 -2.61 -5.41 -4.10
CA LEU A 99 -1.27 -4.94 -4.43
C LEU A 99 -0.66 -5.75 -5.58
N LYS A 100 -0.67 -7.08 -5.51
CA LYS A 100 -0.16 -7.95 -6.58
C LYS A 100 -0.82 -7.71 -7.92
N LYS A 101 -2.14 -7.50 -7.94
CA LYS A 101 -2.86 -7.14 -9.17
C LYS A 101 -2.37 -5.84 -9.79
N TRP A 102 -2.05 -4.85 -8.99
CA TRP A 102 -1.44 -3.62 -9.46
C TRP A 102 0.00 -3.81 -9.95
N GLN A 103 0.80 -4.62 -9.26
CA GLN A 103 2.16 -4.97 -9.69
C GLN A 103 2.16 -5.65 -11.07
N GLU A 104 1.14 -6.44 -11.40
CA GLU A 104 0.92 -7.03 -12.73
C GLU A 104 0.65 -5.96 -13.83
N THR A 105 0.33 -4.73 -13.48
CA THR A 105 0.09 -3.62 -14.43
C THR A 105 1.33 -2.81 -14.79
N HIS A 106 2.52 -3.30 -14.39
CA HIS A 106 3.83 -2.67 -14.60
C HIS A 106 4.12 -1.42 -13.74
N LEU A 107 3.53 -1.34 -12.56
CA LEU A 107 3.91 -0.39 -11.51
C LEU A 107 4.64 -1.14 -10.39
N ALA A 108 5.78 -1.77 -10.67
CA ALA A 108 6.33 -2.74 -9.73
C ALA A 108 7.68 -2.37 -9.13
N ASP A 109 8.55 -1.74 -9.89
CA ASP A 109 9.89 -1.45 -9.41
C ASP A 109 9.88 -0.22 -8.49
N ASP A 110 10.60 -0.30 -7.37
CA ASP A 110 10.75 0.80 -6.41
C ASP A 110 9.45 1.23 -5.69
N SER A 111 8.63 0.26 -5.30
CA SER A 111 7.34 0.49 -4.62
C SER A 111 7.49 0.58 -3.11
N PHE A 112 6.61 1.33 -2.44
CA PHE A 112 6.64 1.47 -0.99
C PHE A 112 5.24 1.46 -0.37
N ASP A 113 5.19 1.16 0.93
CA ASP A 113 3.99 1.17 1.74
C ASP A 113 3.71 2.57 2.30
N PHE A 114 2.46 3.00 2.29
CA PHE A 114 1.98 4.11 3.08
C PHE A 114 0.95 3.57 4.07
N ASP A 115 1.39 3.27 5.28
CA ASP A 115 0.58 2.52 6.22
C ASP A 115 0.19 3.30 7.48
N TYR A 116 -0.79 2.78 8.20
CA TYR A 116 -1.54 3.47 9.23
C TYR A 116 -1.43 2.82 10.61
N HIS A 117 -0.43 1.97 10.86
CA HIS A 117 -0.21 1.28 12.14
C HIS A 117 -0.29 2.20 13.36
N LEU A 118 0.17 3.44 13.21
CA LEU A 118 0.30 4.38 14.31
C LEU A 118 -0.80 5.46 14.29
N MET A 119 -1.85 5.26 13.50
CA MET A 119 -2.96 6.20 13.38
C MET A 119 -3.98 6.00 14.51
N TRP A 120 -4.62 4.82 14.59
CA TRP A 120 -5.67 4.53 15.57
C TRP A 120 -5.48 3.20 16.30
N ASP A 121 -4.71 2.25 15.77
CA ASP A 121 -4.53 0.94 16.38
C ASP A 121 -3.89 0.97 17.77
N PRO A 122 -3.00 1.91 18.11
CA PRO A 122 -2.52 2.04 19.48
C PRO A 122 -3.62 2.25 20.51
N HIS A 123 -4.77 2.80 20.11
CA HIS A 123 -5.92 2.98 21.03
C HIS A 123 -6.60 1.65 21.40
N PHE A 124 -6.44 0.62 20.58
CA PHE A 124 -6.99 -0.72 20.79
C PHE A 124 -5.98 -1.71 21.37
N ASP A 125 -4.73 -1.31 21.52
CA ASP A 125 -3.65 -2.10 22.12
C ASP A 125 -3.05 -1.35 23.32
N PRO A 126 -3.58 -1.56 24.55
CA PRO A 126 -3.23 -0.76 25.74
C PRO A 126 -1.75 -0.73 26.10
N GLY A 127 -0.98 -1.72 25.70
CA GLY A 127 0.46 -1.78 25.92
C GLY A 127 1.30 -1.40 24.71
N TYR A 128 0.69 -1.15 23.56
CA TYR A 128 1.32 -0.93 22.26
C TYR A 128 2.25 -2.08 21.81
N TYR A 129 2.18 -3.21 22.50
CA TYR A 129 3.07 -4.33 22.25
C TYR A 129 2.72 -5.10 20.98
N ASN A 130 1.43 -5.37 20.75
CA ASN A 130 0.99 -6.08 19.56
C ASN A 130 1.21 -5.22 18.30
N VAL A 131 0.87 -3.94 18.36
CA VAL A 131 1.15 -3.00 17.26
C VAL A 131 2.64 -2.96 16.95
N ALA A 132 3.50 -2.85 17.96
CA ALA A 132 4.95 -2.86 17.77
C ALA A 132 5.46 -4.16 17.13
N LYS A 133 4.92 -5.31 17.56
CA LYS A 133 5.28 -6.64 17.03
C LYS A 133 4.87 -6.80 15.57
N ILE A 134 3.63 -6.42 15.24
CA ILE A 134 3.11 -6.50 13.87
C ILE A 134 3.88 -5.55 12.95
N LEU A 135 4.09 -4.32 13.39
CA LEU A 135 4.83 -3.30 12.66
C LEU A 135 6.28 -3.73 12.39
N HIS A 136 6.97 -4.28 13.40
CA HIS A 136 8.32 -4.82 13.21
C HIS A 136 8.32 -5.93 12.15
N LYS A 137 7.39 -6.88 12.23
CA LYS A 137 7.28 -7.98 11.27
C LYS A 137 6.99 -7.46 9.87
N ASP A 138 6.05 -6.53 9.71
CA ASP A 138 5.74 -5.92 8.42
C ASP A 138 7.00 -5.28 7.80
N MET A 139 7.77 -4.51 8.57
CA MET A 139 9.00 -3.87 8.07
C MET A 139 10.06 -4.88 7.65
N CYS A 140 10.25 -5.96 8.41
CA CYS A 140 11.19 -7.02 8.05
C CYS A 140 10.78 -7.79 6.78
N GLU A 141 9.50 -7.82 6.46
CA GLU A 141 8.93 -8.68 5.43
C GLU A 141 8.35 -7.92 4.21
N LEU A 142 8.52 -6.59 4.11
CA LEU A 142 8.03 -5.79 2.98
C LEU A 142 8.47 -6.34 1.62
N GLU A 143 9.72 -6.78 1.52
CA GLU A 143 10.27 -7.36 0.28
C GLU A 143 9.50 -8.59 -0.22
N LEU A 144 8.91 -9.37 0.70
CA LEU A 144 8.15 -10.58 0.35
C LEU A 144 6.84 -10.28 -0.41
N ILE A 145 6.38 -9.03 -0.34
CA ILE A 145 5.22 -8.55 -1.09
C ILE A 145 5.59 -7.54 -2.19
N GLY A 146 6.91 -7.37 -2.45
CA GLY A 146 7.40 -6.50 -3.51
C GLY A 146 7.42 -5.02 -3.15
N LEU A 147 7.58 -4.69 -1.86
CA LEU A 147 7.73 -3.32 -1.36
C LEU A 147 9.11 -3.16 -0.71
N ASN A 148 9.76 -2.02 -0.89
CA ASN A 148 11.12 -1.77 -0.44
C ASN A 148 11.29 -0.58 0.51
N GLY A 149 10.19 0.03 0.92
CA GLY A 149 10.20 1.16 1.83
C GLY A 149 8.85 1.43 2.46
N MET A 150 8.80 2.40 3.36
CA MET A 150 7.58 2.78 4.06
C MET A 150 7.50 4.27 4.34
N VAL A 151 6.29 4.81 4.23
CA VAL A 151 5.87 6.09 4.80
C VAL A 151 4.78 5.80 5.83
N SER A 152 4.95 6.28 7.06
CA SER A 152 3.99 6.06 8.14
C SER A 152 3.05 7.24 8.31
N CYS A 153 1.75 6.97 8.23
CA CYS A 153 0.71 7.88 8.71
C CYS A 153 0.46 7.63 10.20
N HIS A 154 0.61 8.66 11.03
CA HIS A 154 0.47 8.51 12.47
C HIS A 154 -0.12 9.75 13.15
N VAL A 155 -0.64 9.57 14.37
CA VAL A 155 -1.11 10.65 15.21
C VAL A 155 0.05 11.50 15.75
N GLN A 156 -0.23 12.75 16.12
CA GLN A 156 0.79 13.71 16.57
C GLN A 156 1.63 13.24 17.79
N ARG A 157 1.05 12.39 18.65
CA ARG A 157 1.70 11.91 19.89
C ARG A 157 2.08 10.42 19.81
N THR A 158 2.57 9.99 18.68
CA THR A 158 2.92 8.58 18.42
C THR A 158 3.92 7.99 19.42
N ALA A 159 4.81 8.82 19.97
CA ALA A 159 5.79 8.39 20.97
C ALA A 159 5.25 8.36 22.40
N PHE A 160 3.97 8.66 22.64
CA PHE A 160 3.36 8.66 23.95
C PHE A 160 2.25 7.60 24.04
N PRO A 161 2.15 6.82 25.12
CA PRO A 161 2.99 6.83 26.33
C PRO A 161 4.34 6.10 26.17
N THR A 162 4.61 5.50 25.02
CA THR A 162 5.84 4.76 24.75
C THR A 162 6.28 4.94 23.31
N ALA A 163 7.59 5.00 23.08
CA ALA A 163 8.19 5.01 21.75
C ALA A 163 8.40 3.59 21.17
N LEU A 164 7.91 2.54 21.84
CA LEU A 164 8.14 1.15 21.44
C LEU A 164 7.76 0.86 19.97
N PRO A 165 6.59 1.28 19.46
CA PRO A 165 6.25 1.03 18.06
C PRO A 165 7.19 1.72 17.08
N LEU A 166 7.59 2.97 17.34
CA LEU A 166 8.54 3.69 16.49
C LEU A 166 9.93 3.03 16.51
N TYR A 167 10.38 2.58 17.68
CA TYR A 167 11.64 1.83 17.79
C TYR A 167 11.57 0.52 17.01
N ALA A 168 10.48 -0.24 17.13
CA ALA A 168 10.26 -1.48 16.42
C ALA A 168 10.26 -1.27 14.90
N MET A 169 9.62 -0.20 14.41
CA MET A 169 9.64 0.20 13.01
C MET A 169 11.07 0.48 12.52
N ALA A 170 11.80 1.31 13.25
CA ALA A 170 13.17 1.66 12.88
C ALA A 170 14.08 0.43 12.83
N LYS A 171 13.98 -0.46 13.82
CA LYS A 171 14.75 -1.72 13.85
C LYS A 171 14.40 -2.61 12.66
N GLY A 172 13.12 -2.81 12.35
CA GLY A 172 12.71 -3.65 11.23
C GLY A 172 13.15 -3.11 9.85
N LEU A 173 13.29 -1.80 9.71
CA LEU A 173 13.76 -1.18 8.46
C LEU A 173 15.29 -1.22 8.28
N TRP A 174 16.06 -1.14 9.36
CA TRP A 174 17.53 -0.96 9.32
C TRP A 174 18.33 -2.18 9.74
N ASP A 175 17.76 -3.04 10.57
CA ASP A 175 18.51 -4.10 11.24
C ASP A 175 17.58 -5.31 11.45
N LYS A 176 17.40 -6.07 10.38
CA LYS A 176 16.52 -7.26 10.31
C LYS A 176 17.03 -8.43 11.14
#